data_f2f239b9970d0ddfc3ce4abf183e9478
#
_entry.id   f2f239b9970d0ddfc3ce4abf183e9478
#
_cell.length_a   1.000
_cell.length_b   1.000
_cell.length_c   1.000
_cell.angle_alpha   90.00
_cell.angle_beta   90.00
_cell.angle_gamma   90.00
#
_symmetry.space_group_name_H-M   'P 1'
#
loop_
_entity.id
_entity.type
_entity.pdbx_description
1 polymer ?
#
loop_
_entity_poly.entity_id
_entity_poly.type
_entity_poly.pdbx_seq_one_letter_code
_entity_poly.pdbx_strand_id
1 'polypeptide(L)'
;SRSIDLLKHRYLKNIKENLELFVGIELEYPVANLEGDATDVEVIKHLFRYLVSALDFTVEKVDDFGTPIQLVNPVSRDAILFEVSYTTIEFAFGKAETIQEVEERFSIYMEAIQKKLAESNHAIVGCGIHPNWDKNENCPVDFPRYRMLMDYLNLSSNVTESDLHHFPEYGAFICGSQVQLDVSKSNYLRVINAFTQIESVKSYLFANSEFTGADWDTKISRDIFWEESMHGIYPENVGVNARLFKD
;
A
#
# COMPACT_ATOMS: atom_id res chain seq x y z
N SER A 1 -29.85 11.48 -8.42
CA SER A 1 -29.58 12.65 -7.56
C SER A 1 -28.24 13.26 -7.97
N ARG A 2 -28.01 14.56 -7.71
CA ARG A 2 -26.77 15.27 -8.06
C ARG A 2 -25.51 14.57 -7.54
N SER A 3 -25.56 13.97 -6.34
CA SER A 3 -24.45 13.23 -5.75
C SER A 3 -24.14 11.96 -6.56
N ILE A 4 -25.15 11.20 -6.97
CA ILE A 4 -24.97 10.02 -7.81
C ILE A 4 -24.36 10.40 -9.16
N ASP A 5 -24.80 11.49 -9.77
CA ASP A 5 -24.28 11.94 -11.07
C ASP A 5 -22.83 12.39 -10.96
N LEU A 6 -22.45 13.06 -9.86
CA LEU A 6 -21.07 13.42 -9.57
C LEU A 6 -20.17 12.19 -9.37
N LEU A 7 -20.64 11.19 -8.62
CA LEU A 7 -19.90 9.93 -8.43
C LEU A 7 -19.73 9.18 -9.75
N LYS A 8 -20.81 9.03 -10.54
CA LYS A 8 -20.73 8.42 -11.87
C LYS A 8 -19.75 9.14 -12.77
N HIS A 9 -19.80 10.48 -12.81
CA HIS A 9 -18.85 11.26 -13.58
C HIS A 9 -17.41 11.05 -13.09
N ARG A 10 -17.18 11.03 -11.79
CA ARG A 10 -15.84 10.82 -11.19
C ARG A 10 -15.23 9.47 -11.58
N TYR A 11 -16.00 8.39 -11.44
CA TYR A 11 -15.50 7.02 -11.61
C TYR A 11 -15.55 6.51 -13.04
N LEU A 12 -16.55 6.95 -13.85
CA LEU A 12 -16.78 6.40 -15.18
C LEU A 12 -16.25 7.28 -16.32
N LYS A 13 -15.87 8.53 -16.05
CA LYS A 13 -15.43 9.47 -17.11
C LYS A 13 -14.20 9.01 -17.90
N ASN A 14 -13.34 8.21 -17.28
CA ASN A 14 -12.11 7.74 -17.87
C ASN A 14 -12.19 6.28 -18.32
N ILE A 15 -13.36 5.63 -18.21
CA ILE A 15 -13.51 4.25 -18.63
C ILE A 15 -13.41 4.17 -20.16
N LYS A 16 -12.63 3.22 -20.64
CA LYS A 16 -12.34 3.05 -22.06
C LYS A 16 -13.41 2.22 -22.76
N GLU A 17 -13.61 2.47 -24.05
CA GLU A 17 -14.42 1.59 -24.90
C GLU A 17 -13.64 0.33 -25.32
N ASN A 18 -12.33 0.46 -25.62
CA ASN A 18 -11.47 -0.62 -26.00
C ASN A 18 -10.37 -0.83 -24.96
N LEU A 19 -10.01 -2.10 -24.71
CA LEU A 19 -8.93 -2.48 -23.83
C LEU A 19 -7.56 -2.25 -24.47
N GLU A 20 -6.64 -1.77 -23.66
CA GLU A 20 -5.21 -1.88 -23.90
C GLU A 20 -4.71 -2.93 -22.91
N LEU A 21 -4.22 -4.08 -23.39
CA LEU A 21 -3.79 -5.17 -22.51
C LEU A 21 -2.45 -4.83 -21.85
N PHE A 22 -2.50 -4.16 -20.73
CA PHE A 22 -1.36 -3.94 -19.85
C PHE A 22 -1.77 -4.15 -18.37
N VAL A 23 -0.76 -4.33 -17.54
CA VAL A 23 -0.89 -4.45 -16.09
C VAL A 23 -0.24 -3.27 -15.39
N GLY A 24 -0.81 -2.85 -14.28
CA GLY A 24 -0.17 -2.01 -13.27
C GLY A 24 0.12 -2.87 -12.05
N ILE A 25 1.25 -2.68 -11.41
CA ILE A 25 1.66 -3.41 -10.21
C ILE A 25 2.14 -2.41 -9.16
N GLU A 26 1.64 -2.57 -7.94
CA GLU A 26 2.13 -1.88 -6.76
C GLU A 26 2.57 -2.93 -5.74
N LEU A 27 3.75 -2.74 -5.16
CA LEU A 27 4.33 -3.64 -4.18
C LEU A 27 4.79 -2.83 -2.98
N GLU A 28 4.22 -3.12 -1.81
CA GLU A 28 4.57 -2.45 -0.56
C GLU A 28 5.43 -3.38 0.30
N TYR A 29 6.45 -2.83 0.93
CA TYR A 29 7.38 -3.57 1.79
C TYR A 29 7.76 -2.79 3.02
N PRO A 30 7.84 -3.43 4.19
CA PRO A 30 8.46 -2.85 5.35
C PRO A 30 9.98 -2.84 5.22
N VAL A 31 10.61 -1.81 5.77
CA VAL A 31 12.06 -1.76 5.97
C VAL A 31 12.37 -2.07 7.43
N ALA A 32 12.95 -3.22 7.68
CA ALA A 32 13.24 -3.69 9.03
C ALA A 32 14.68 -3.38 9.45
N ASN A 33 14.85 -3.05 10.73
CA ASN A 33 16.12 -3.10 11.42
C ASN A 33 16.43 -4.56 11.76
N LEU A 34 17.52 -5.10 11.24
CA LEU A 34 17.88 -6.51 11.40
C LEU A 34 18.37 -6.87 12.82
N GLU A 35 18.60 -5.89 13.67
CA GLU A 35 18.92 -6.09 15.09
C GLU A 35 17.64 -6.26 15.95
N GLY A 36 16.45 -6.10 15.35
CA GLY A 36 15.17 -6.24 16.03
C GLY A 36 14.72 -4.98 16.79
N ASP A 37 15.41 -3.87 16.61
CA ASP A 37 15.03 -2.55 17.14
C ASP A 37 14.12 -1.79 16.17
N ALA A 38 13.72 -0.58 16.58
CA ALA A 38 12.99 0.33 15.70
C ALA A 38 13.77 0.60 14.40
N THR A 39 13.05 0.75 13.31
CA THR A 39 13.63 1.16 12.04
C THR A 39 14.16 2.59 12.14
N ASP A 40 15.41 2.80 11.77
CA ASP A 40 16.01 4.14 11.73
C ASP A 40 15.47 4.91 10.51
N VAL A 41 14.57 5.84 10.76
CA VAL A 41 13.93 6.66 9.74
C VAL A 41 14.95 7.49 8.94
N GLU A 42 16.06 7.93 9.55
CA GLU A 42 17.06 8.69 8.84
C GLU A 42 17.84 7.83 7.82
N VAL A 43 18.06 6.54 8.12
CA VAL A 43 18.62 5.58 7.15
C VAL A 43 17.75 5.54 5.89
N ILE A 44 16.42 5.50 6.06
CA ILE A 44 15.50 5.41 4.92
C ILE A 44 15.40 6.75 4.18
N LYS A 45 15.39 7.87 4.87
CA LYS A 45 15.46 9.19 4.24
C LYS A 45 16.74 9.38 3.43
N HIS A 46 17.87 8.87 3.93
CA HIS A 46 19.14 8.83 3.19
C HIS A 46 19.07 7.91 1.98
N LEU A 47 18.41 6.76 2.08
CA LEU A 47 18.16 5.87 0.94
C LEU A 47 17.46 6.63 -0.19
N PHE A 48 16.38 7.36 0.09
CA PHE A 48 15.65 8.09 -0.95
C PHE A 48 16.52 9.12 -1.66
N ARG A 49 17.36 9.85 -0.92
CA ARG A 49 18.36 10.77 -1.53
C ARG A 49 19.38 10.05 -2.40
N TYR A 50 19.83 8.88 -1.97
CA TYR A 50 20.76 8.04 -2.73
C TYR A 50 20.14 7.55 -4.04
N LEU A 51 18.89 7.09 -4.04
CA LEU A 51 18.19 6.55 -5.21
C LEU A 51 18.05 7.57 -6.35
N VAL A 52 17.93 8.85 -6.05
CA VAL A 52 17.90 9.92 -7.05
C VAL A 52 19.10 9.86 -7.99
N SER A 53 20.31 9.64 -7.45
CA SER A 53 21.53 9.58 -8.25
C SER A 53 21.90 8.18 -8.70
N ALA A 54 21.52 7.15 -7.93
CA ALA A 54 21.92 5.77 -8.22
C ALA A 54 21.08 5.10 -9.33
N LEU A 55 19.82 5.54 -9.48
CA LEU A 55 18.84 4.92 -10.39
C LEU A 55 18.16 5.93 -11.34
N ASP A 56 18.74 7.12 -11.50
CA ASP A 56 18.22 8.19 -12.36
C ASP A 56 16.75 8.55 -12.09
N PHE A 57 16.33 8.48 -10.82
CA PHE A 57 15.03 8.95 -10.40
C PHE A 57 15.01 10.47 -10.20
N THR A 58 13.85 11.09 -10.40
CA THR A 58 13.60 12.50 -10.08
C THR A 58 12.70 12.61 -8.86
N VAL A 59 12.90 13.64 -8.04
CA VAL A 59 12.04 13.91 -6.89
C VAL A 59 10.71 14.50 -7.40
N GLU A 60 9.61 13.82 -7.11
CA GLU A 60 8.27 14.30 -7.47
C GLU A 60 7.57 14.98 -6.29
N LYS A 61 7.77 14.45 -5.06
CA LYS A 61 7.22 15.06 -3.84
C LYS A 61 8.25 15.09 -2.73
N VAL A 62 8.12 16.11 -1.89
CA VAL A 62 8.85 16.25 -0.64
C VAL A 62 7.89 16.37 0.53
N ASP A 63 8.34 16.03 1.73
CA ASP A 63 7.61 16.29 2.97
C ASP A 63 7.68 17.77 3.38
N ASP A 64 7.05 18.12 4.50
CA ASP A 64 7.03 19.49 5.04
C ASP A 64 8.43 20.03 5.41
N PHE A 65 9.44 19.18 5.46
CA PHE A 65 10.85 19.50 5.79
C PHE A 65 11.77 19.45 4.56
N GLY A 66 11.22 19.16 3.37
CA GLY A 66 11.98 19.07 2.13
C GLY A 66 12.66 17.72 1.88
N THR A 67 12.33 16.69 2.65
CA THR A 67 12.84 15.33 2.40
C THR A 67 12.08 14.70 1.23
N PRO A 68 12.76 14.09 0.25
CA PRO A 68 12.10 13.34 -0.81
C PRO A 68 11.22 12.22 -0.25
N ILE A 69 9.94 12.20 -0.64
CA ILE A 69 8.97 11.17 -0.22
C ILE A 69 8.35 10.42 -1.39
N GLN A 70 8.52 10.92 -2.60
CA GLN A 70 8.16 10.23 -3.83
C GLN A 70 9.19 10.53 -4.92
N LEU A 71 9.71 9.47 -5.47
CA LEU A 71 10.65 9.48 -6.59
C LEU A 71 9.98 8.87 -7.81
N VAL A 72 10.24 9.41 -9.01
CA VAL A 72 9.68 8.89 -10.26
C VAL A 72 10.79 8.73 -11.29
N ASN A 73 10.83 7.58 -11.94
CA ASN A 73 11.66 7.40 -13.12
C ASN A 73 11.05 8.16 -14.30
N PRO A 74 11.75 9.08 -14.95
CA PRO A 74 11.18 9.92 -16.00
C PRO A 74 10.81 9.14 -17.27
N VAL A 75 11.39 7.96 -17.49
CA VAL A 75 11.20 7.13 -18.68
C VAL A 75 10.12 6.07 -18.46
N SER A 76 10.33 5.17 -17.49
CA SER A 76 9.39 4.08 -17.21
C SER A 76 8.13 4.53 -16.47
N ARG A 77 8.19 5.70 -15.84
CA ARG A 77 7.14 6.22 -14.94
C ARG A 77 6.93 5.37 -13.68
N ASP A 78 7.87 4.50 -13.35
CA ASP A 78 7.88 3.82 -12.06
C ASP A 78 8.08 4.82 -10.94
N ALA A 79 7.40 4.62 -9.84
CA ALA A 79 7.57 5.42 -8.64
C ALA A 79 8.08 4.56 -7.47
N ILE A 80 8.92 5.17 -6.64
CA ILE A 80 9.30 4.65 -5.32
C ILE A 80 8.88 5.71 -4.32
N LEU A 81 8.04 5.32 -3.35
CA LEU A 81 7.47 6.28 -2.41
C LEU A 81 7.33 5.65 -1.02
N PHE A 82 7.11 6.50 -0.01
CA PHE A 82 6.67 6.03 1.29
C PHE A 82 5.17 5.74 1.25
N GLU A 83 4.77 4.62 1.88
CA GLU A 83 3.37 4.30 2.08
C GLU A 83 2.98 4.54 3.53
N VAL A 84 2.19 5.57 3.77
CA VAL A 84 1.73 6.10 5.07
C VAL A 84 2.85 6.49 6.03
N SER A 85 3.79 5.60 6.36
CA SER A 85 4.92 5.86 7.27
C SER A 85 6.27 5.86 6.55
N TYR A 86 7.31 6.40 7.22
CA TYR A 86 8.68 6.35 6.68
C TYR A 86 9.30 4.94 6.74
N THR A 87 8.64 3.98 7.39
CA THR A 87 9.17 2.61 7.56
C THR A 87 8.64 1.62 6.53
N THR A 88 7.74 2.06 5.65
CA THR A 88 7.17 1.27 4.57
C THR A 88 7.42 1.94 3.22
N ILE A 89 7.88 1.16 2.24
CA ILE A 89 8.20 1.63 0.89
C ILE A 89 7.28 0.94 -0.11
N GLU A 90 6.70 1.74 -1.00
CA GLU A 90 5.91 1.28 -2.13
C GLU A 90 6.70 1.43 -3.43
N PHE A 91 6.60 0.40 -4.27
CA PHE A 91 6.98 0.42 -5.69
C PHE A 91 5.71 0.46 -6.52
N ALA A 92 5.42 1.58 -7.15
CA ALA A 92 4.32 1.71 -8.11
C ALA A 92 4.90 1.68 -9.53
N PHE A 93 4.74 0.55 -10.22
CA PHE A 93 5.31 0.40 -11.56
C PHE A 93 4.45 1.10 -12.62
N GLY A 94 5.11 1.76 -13.56
CA GLY A 94 4.48 2.22 -14.78
C GLY A 94 3.90 1.05 -15.59
N LYS A 95 2.96 1.36 -16.48
CA LYS A 95 2.30 0.35 -17.32
C LYS A 95 3.30 -0.61 -17.94
N ALA A 96 3.00 -1.90 -17.86
CA ALA A 96 3.80 -2.98 -18.46
C ALA A 96 2.92 -3.90 -19.32
N GLU A 97 3.45 -4.45 -20.37
CA GLU A 97 2.77 -5.45 -21.18
C GLU A 97 2.91 -6.85 -20.58
N THR A 98 3.98 -7.08 -19.82
CA THR A 98 4.29 -8.37 -19.21
C THR A 98 4.75 -8.22 -17.76
N ILE A 99 4.55 -9.27 -16.96
CA ILE A 99 5.07 -9.35 -15.59
C ILE A 99 6.62 -9.39 -15.60
N GLN A 100 7.23 -9.98 -16.62
CA GLN A 100 8.68 -10.05 -16.76
C GLN A 100 9.33 -8.67 -16.86
N GLU A 101 8.71 -7.73 -17.57
CA GLU A 101 9.20 -6.35 -17.60
C GLU A 101 9.20 -5.69 -16.22
N VAL A 102 8.19 -5.99 -15.39
CA VAL A 102 8.13 -5.49 -14.02
C VAL A 102 9.20 -6.16 -13.17
N GLU A 103 9.38 -7.48 -13.27
CA GLU A 103 10.39 -8.25 -12.54
C GLU A 103 11.82 -7.75 -12.83
N GLU A 104 12.15 -7.48 -14.09
CA GLU A 104 13.45 -6.95 -14.49
C GLU A 104 13.74 -5.59 -13.81
N ARG A 105 12.79 -4.66 -13.87
CA ARG A 105 12.91 -3.35 -13.23
C ARG A 105 12.97 -3.46 -11.71
N PHE A 106 12.10 -4.26 -11.12
CA PHE A 106 12.08 -4.52 -9.70
C PHE A 106 13.39 -5.08 -9.17
N SER A 107 13.99 -6.04 -9.89
CA SER A 107 15.27 -6.64 -9.53
C SER A 107 16.41 -5.61 -9.45
N ILE A 108 16.44 -4.68 -10.41
CA ILE A 108 17.44 -3.59 -10.42
C ILE A 108 17.24 -2.68 -9.20
N TYR A 109 16.00 -2.30 -8.91
CA TYR A 109 15.71 -1.41 -7.77
C TYR A 109 16.00 -2.10 -6.44
N MET A 110 15.60 -3.35 -6.28
CA MET A 110 15.83 -4.13 -5.07
C MET A 110 17.33 -4.35 -4.81
N GLU A 111 18.14 -4.65 -5.83
CA GLU A 111 19.58 -4.81 -5.66
C GLU A 111 20.22 -3.53 -5.10
N ALA A 112 19.89 -2.37 -5.68
CA ALA A 112 20.43 -1.09 -5.24
C ALA A 112 19.98 -0.73 -3.81
N ILE A 113 18.71 -0.94 -3.50
CA ILE A 113 18.11 -0.64 -2.20
C ILE A 113 18.68 -1.54 -1.12
N GLN A 114 18.64 -2.87 -1.33
CA GLN A 114 19.14 -3.83 -0.33
C GLN A 114 20.64 -3.62 -0.03
N LYS A 115 21.43 -3.35 -1.07
CA LYS A 115 22.86 -3.03 -0.90
C LYS A 115 23.05 -1.78 -0.04
N LYS A 116 22.23 -0.74 -0.26
CA LYS A 116 22.33 0.52 0.50
C LYS A 116 21.87 0.36 1.94
N LEU A 117 20.77 -0.33 2.17
CA LEU A 117 20.22 -0.59 3.51
C LEU A 117 21.16 -1.47 4.36
N ALA A 118 21.84 -2.43 3.75
CA ALA A 118 22.77 -3.32 4.44
C ALA A 118 23.95 -2.57 5.10
N GLU A 119 24.33 -1.39 4.59
CA GLU A 119 25.37 -0.54 5.20
C GLU A 119 25.02 -0.10 6.64
N SER A 120 23.73 -0.17 7.00
CA SER A 120 23.20 0.26 8.31
C SER A 120 22.37 -0.83 9.00
N ASN A 121 22.60 -2.11 8.69
CA ASN A 121 21.88 -3.26 9.24
C ASN A 121 20.34 -3.17 9.04
N HIS A 122 19.90 -2.61 7.92
CA HIS A 122 18.49 -2.58 7.51
C HIS A 122 18.29 -3.39 6.24
N ALA A 123 17.05 -3.86 6.04
CA ALA A 123 16.65 -4.56 4.82
C ALA A 123 15.17 -4.36 4.52
N ILE A 124 14.81 -4.36 3.24
CA ILE A 124 13.42 -4.64 2.83
C ILE A 124 13.13 -6.11 3.09
N VAL A 125 11.99 -6.40 3.70
CA VAL A 125 11.53 -7.76 4.02
C VAL A 125 10.16 -8.03 3.41
N GLY A 126 9.93 -9.28 2.99
CA GLY A 126 8.70 -9.69 2.34
C GLY A 126 7.61 -10.09 3.34
N CYS A 127 7.09 -9.13 4.11
CA CYS A 127 6.05 -9.34 5.11
C CYS A 127 4.87 -8.41 4.87
N GLY A 128 3.65 -8.89 5.09
CA GLY A 128 2.44 -8.09 5.01
C GLY A 128 2.20 -7.19 6.24
N ILE A 129 2.98 -7.39 7.30
CA ILE A 129 3.01 -6.55 8.51
C ILE A 129 4.47 -6.31 8.86
N HIS A 130 4.78 -5.09 9.28
CA HIS A 130 6.13 -4.71 9.65
C HIS A 130 6.64 -5.54 10.85
N PRO A 131 7.77 -6.25 10.76
CA PRO A 131 8.21 -7.14 11.85
C PRO A 131 8.58 -6.41 13.15
N ASN A 132 8.98 -5.15 13.06
CA ASN A 132 9.30 -4.29 14.22
C ASN A 132 8.16 -3.28 14.50
N TRP A 133 6.91 -3.61 14.17
CA TRP A 133 5.77 -2.71 14.33
C TRP A 133 5.60 -2.17 15.76
N ASP A 134 5.92 -2.99 16.77
CA ASP A 134 5.82 -2.67 18.19
C ASP A 134 7.00 -1.80 18.72
N LYS A 135 8.05 -1.65 17.93
CA LYS A 135 9.22 -0.80 18.22
C LYS A 135 9.15 0.54 17.51
N ASN A 136 8.49 0.58 16.36
CA ASN A 136 8.33 1.79 15.57
C ASN A 136 7.31 2.74 16.19
N GLU A 137 7.48 4.04 15.97
CA GLU A 137 6.50 5.05 16.42
C GLU A 137 5.18 4.99 15.63
N ASN A 138 5.15 4.33 14.47
CA ASN A 138 4.00 4.19 13.58
C ASN A 138 3.34 5.53 13.20
N CYS A 139 4.14 6.58 13.10
CA CYS A 139 3.69 7.90 12.71
C CYS A 139 3.58 8.03 11.18
N PRO A 140 2.64 8.85 10.69
CA PRO A 140 2.56 9.14 9.26
C PRO A 140 3.76 9.97 8.79
N VAL A 141 4.08 9.84 7.51
CA VAL A 141 4.99 10.78 6.82
C VAL A 141 4.48 12.21 7.01
N ASP A 142 5.40 13.15 7.23
CA ASP A 142 5.09 14.58 7.42
C ASP A 142 4.58 15.24 6.13
N PHE A 143 3.43 14.75 5.67
CA PHE A 143 2.74 15.22 4.48
C PHE A 143 1.22 15.24 4.72
N PRO A 144 0.49 16.28 4.30
CA PRO A 144 -0.92 16.48 4.65
C PRO A 144 -1.83 15.29 4.36
N ARG A 145 -1.61 14.59 3.24
CA ARG A 145 -2.43 13.43 2.85
C ARG A 145 -2.30 12.28 3.86
N TYR A 146 -1.09 11.98 4.33
CA TYR A 146 -0.86 10.85 5.23
C TYR A 146 -1.34 11.17 6.64
N ARG A 147 -1.16 12.40 7.11
CA ARG A 147 -1.77 12.86 8.38
C ARG A 147 -3.29 12.77 8.33
N MET A 148 -3.91 13.27 7.26
CA MET A 148 -5.36 13.14 7.07
C MET A 148 -5.82 11.68 7.06
N LEU A 149 -5.07 10.77 6.42
CA LEU A 149 -5.40 9.35 6.39
C LEU A 149 -5.34 8.74 7.78
N MET A 150 -4.28 9.02 8.55
CA MET A 150 -4.16 8.54 9.93
C MET A 150 -5.25 9.10 10.83
N ASP A 151 -5.59 10.39 10.70
CA ASP A 151 -6.72 10.99 11.41
C ASP A 151 -8.04 10.28 11.06
N TYR A 152 -8.24 9.93 9.78
CA TYR A 152 -9.41 9.19 9.34
C TYR A 152 -9.48 7.77 9.93
N LEU A 153 -8.38 7.04 9.94
CA LEU A 153 -8.32 5.70 10.54
C LEU A 153 -8.52 5.76 12.06
N ASN A 154 -8.03 6.82 12.72
CA ASN A 154 -8.22 7.05 14.16
C ASN A 154 -9.68 7.39 14.56
N LEU A 155 -10.56 7.67 13.62
CA LEU A 155 -11.98 7.93 13.95
C LEU A 155 -12.61 6.74 14.67
N SER A 156 -12.20 5.52 14.36
CA SER A 156 -12.68 4.30 15.02
C SER A 156 -12.34 4.24 16.52
N SER A 157 -11.26 4.88 16.96
CA SER A 157 -10.87 4.90 18.38
C SER A 157 -11.88 5.63 19.28
N ASN A 158 -12.77 6.44 18.70
CA ASN A 158 -13.84 7.16 19.42
C ASN A 158 -15.12 6.32 19.59
N VAL A 159 -15.14 5.09 19.07
CA VAL A 159 -16.31 4.20 19.10
C VAL A 159 -16.05 3.07 20.09
N THR A 160 -17.03 2.82 20.96
CA THR A 160 -16.94 1.81 22.03
C THR A 160 -17.49 0.43 21.62
N GLU A 161 -17.55 0.13 20.34
CA GLU A 161 -18.01 -1.18 19.88
C GLU A 161 -16.95 -2.26 20.11
N SER A 162 -17.37 -3.39 20.64
CA SER A 162 -16.50 -4.50 21.07
C SER A 162 -15.87 -5.28 19.90
N ASP A 163 -16.36 -5.04 18.69
CA ASP A 163 -15.98 -5.82 17.51
C ASP A 163 -14.91 -5.12 16.64
N LEU A 164 -14.38 -3.99 17.12
CA LEU A 164 -13.29 -3.28 16.46
C LEU A 164 -11.93 -3.65 17.07
N HIS A 165 -10.91 -3.75 16.23
CA HIS A 165 -9.55 -3.89 16.74
C HIS A 165 -9.07 -2.57 17.38
N HIS A 166 -8.02 -2.65 18.22
CA HIS A 166 -7.48 -1.54 19.00
C HIS A 166 -6.12 -1.01 18.49
N PHE A 167 -5.88 -1.08 17.18
CA PHE A 167 -4.64 -0.66 16.52
C PHE A 167 -4.94 0.40 15.45
N PRO A 168 -5.32 1.63 15.83
CA PRO A 168 -5.72 2.66 14.87
C PRO A 168 -4.60 3.09 13.91
N GLU A 169 -3.35 2.88 14.31
CA GLU A 169 -2.14 3.17 13.51
C GLU A 169 -1.79 2.07 12.49
N TYR A 170 -2.62 1.06 12.33
CA TYR A 170 -2.32 -0.10 11.46
C TYR A 170 -1.94 0.30 10.03
N GLY A 171 -2.45 1.38 9.50
CA GLY A 171 -2.07 1.89 8.19
C GLY A 171 -0.59 2.24 8.05
N ALA A 172 0.14 2.45 9.16
CA ALA A 172 1.55 2.77 9.15
C ALA A 172 2.47 1.53 9.09
N PHE A 173 1.94 0.33 9.33
CA PHE A 173 2.75 -0.89 9.41
C PHE A 173 2.23 -2.08 8.60
N ILE A 174 1.08 -1.98 7.94
CA ILE A 174 0.63 -3.01 6.99
C ILE A 174 1.20 -2.73 5.60
N CYS A 175 1.48 -3.81 4.86
CA CYS A 175 1.99 -3.76 3.49
C CYS A 175 1.20 -4.72 2.61
N GLY A 176 1.01 -4.39 1.35
CA GLY A 176 0.28 -5.20 0.40
C GLY A 176 0.85 -5.21 -1.00
N SER A 177 0.31 -6.08 -1.82
CA SER A 177 0.57 -6.10 -3.25
C SER A 177 -0.73 -5.86 -4.00
N GLN A 178 -0.70 -5.00 -5.00
CA GLN A 178 -1.86 -4.66 -5.81
C GLN A 178 -1.56 -4.91 -7.28
N VAL A 179 -2.55 -5.43 -7.99
CA VAL A 179 -2.51 -5.60 -9.44
C VAL A 179 -3.69 -4.86 -10.05
N GLN A 180 -3.39 -3.88 -10.89
CA GLN A 180 -4.38 -3.14 -11.65
C GLN A 180 -4.48 -3.72 -13.06
N LEU A 181 -5.70 -3.94 -13.50
CA LEU A 181 -6.01 -4.42 -14.84
C LEU A 181 -6.77 -3.34 -15.61
N ASP A 182 -6.48 -3.22 -16.89
CA ASP A 182 -7.26 -2.36 -17.76
C ASP A 182 -8.65 -2.96 -17.99
N VAL A 183 -9.69 -2.16 -17.82
CA VAL A 183 -11.08 -2.55 -18.00
C VAL A 183 -11.79 -1.62 -18.97
N SER A 184 -12.76 -2.15 -19.69
CA SER A 184 -13.61 -1.38 -20.58
C SER A 184 -15.02 -1.25 -20.02
N LYS A 185 -15.80 -0.38 -20.64
CA LYS A 185 -17.22 -0.19 -20.33
C LYS A 185 -18.05 -1.48 -20.49
N SER A 186 -17.60 -2.39 -21.36
CA SER A 186 -18.32 -3.65 -21.62
C SER A 186 -17.97 -4.77 -20.64
N ASN A 187 -16.87 -4.69 -19.88
CA ASN A 187 -16.40 -5.82 -19.08
C ASN A 187 -16.14 -5.52 -17.59
N TYR A 188 -16.14 -4.25 -17.15
CA TYR A 188 -15.70 -3.88 -15.79
C TYR A 188 -16.49 -4.61 -14.69
N LEU A 189 -17.81 -4.78 -14.83
CA LEU A 189 -18.62 -5.51 -13.83
C LEU A 189 -18.22 -6.99 -13.74
N ARG A 190 -17.98 -7.63 -14.90
CA ARG A 190 -17.53 -9.03 -14.92
C ARG A 190 -16.16 -9.19 -14.25
N VAL A 191 -15.25 -8.25 -14.50
CA VAL A 191 -13.91 -8.26 -13.88
C VAL A 191 -14.01 -8.07 -12.38
N ILE A 192 -14.76 -7.07 -11.88
CA ILE A 192 -14.98 -6.87 -10.45
C ILE A 192 -15.56 -8.13 -9.80
N ASN A 193 -16.63 -8.68 -10.37
CA ASN A 193 -17.26 -9.88 -9.83
C ASN A 193 -16.32 -11.10 -9.83
N ALA A 194 -15.52 -11.28 -10.88
CA ALA A 194 -14.55 -12.36 -10.95
C ALA A 194 -13.49 -12.25 -9.84
N PHE A 195 -12.92 -11.06 -9.62
CA PHE A 195 -11.94 -10.84 -8.56
C PHE A 195 -12.56 -11.00 -7.16
N THR A 196 -13.79 -10.55 -6.95
CA THR A 196 -14.51 -10.77 -5.68
C THR A 196 -14.71 -12.27 -5.40
N GLN A 197 -15.01 -13.08 -6.43
CA GLN A 197 -15.20 -14.53 -6.26
C GLN A 197 -13.91 -15.30 -5.93
N ILE A 198 -12.74 -14.81 -6.36
CA ILE A 198 -11.46 -15.47 -6.10
C ILE A 198 -10.74 -14.89 -4.88
N GLU A 199 -11.36 -13.97 -4.12
CA GLU A 199 -10.71 -13.26 -3.01
C GLU A 199 -10.15 -14.20 -1.96
N SER A 200 -10.94 -15.17 -1.48
CA SER A 200 -10.50 -16.17 -0.49
C SER A 200 -9.35 -17.05 -1.00
N VAL A 201 -9.30 -17.34 -2.30
CA VAL A 201 -8.21 -18.10 -2.91
C VAL A 201 -6.93 -17.27 -2.95
N LYS A 202 -7.04 -15.97 -3.26
CA LYS A 202 -5.89 -15.05 -3.21
C LYS A 202 -5.34 -14.95 -1.79
N SER A 203 -6.21 -14.72 -0.81
CA SER A 203 -5.82 -14.65 0.61
C SER A 203 -5.10 -15.91 1.05
N TYR A 204 -5.58 -17.10 0.68
CA TYR A 204 -4.94 -18.36 0.99
C TYR A 204 -3.55 -18.50 0.34
N LEU A 205 -3.41 -18.15 -0.93
CA LEU A 205 -2.16 -18.32 -1.69
C LEU A 205 -1.08 -17.31 -1.27
N PHE A 206 -1.48 -16.10 -0.86
CA PHE A 206 -0.57 -14.99 -0.55
C PHE A 206 -0.53 -14.61 0.93
N ALA A 207 -1.01 -15.50 1.81
CA ALA A 207 -1.00 -15.29 3.25
C ALA A 207 0.43 -15.12 3.79
N ASN A 208 0.79 -13.92 4.23
CA ASN A 208 2.10 -13.59 4.80
C ASN A 208 2.05 -12.42 5.80
N SER A 209 0.90 -12.21 6.45
CA SER A 209 0.67 -11.09 7.36
C SER A 209 0.31 -11.56 8.77
N GLU A 210 1.13 -12.43 9.35
CA GLU A 210 1.01 -12.82 10.75
C GLU A 210 1.25 -11.61 11.66
N PHE A 211 0.36 -11.39 12.63
CA PHE A 211 0.43 -10.28 13.56
C PHE A 211 0.66 -10.75 14.98
N THR A 212 1.72 -10.25 15.61
CA THR A 212 2.14 -10.65 16.96
C THR A 212 1.50 -9.82 18.07
N GLY A 213 0.76 -8.76 17.73
CA GLY A 213 0.14 -7.86 18.69
C GLY A 213 -1.22 -8.31 19.21
N ALA A 214 -1.81 -9.35 18.62
CA ALA A 214 -3.08 -9.93 19.03
C ALA A 214 -3.05 -11.46 18.87
N ASP A 215 -3.92 -12.16 19.61
CA ASP A 215 -4.10 -13.61 19.52
C ASP A 215 -5.04 -13.96 18.34
N TRP A 216 -4.64 -13.56 17.14
CA TRP A 216 -5.35 -13.88 15.89
C TRP A 216 -4.71 -15.13 15.26
N ASP A 217 -5.39 -16.26 15.35
CA ASP A 217 -4.94 -17.52 14.76
C ASP A 217 -5.05 -17.50 13.22
N THR A 218 -4.30 -16.58 12.58
CA THR A 218 -4.30 -16.43 11.12
C THR A 218 -2.97 -15.88 10.59
N LYS A 219 -2.69 -16.19 9.33
CA LYS A 219 -1.57 -15.60 8.57
C LYS A 219 -2.03 -14.55 7.55
N ILE A 220 -3.28 -14.12 7.66
CA ILE A 220 -3.89 -13.05 6.86
C ILE A 220 -4.47 -11.94 7.75
N SER A 221 -3.75 -11.57 8.80
CA SER A 221 -4.21 -10.57 9.80
C SER A 221 -4.55 -9.22 9.16
N ARG A 222 -4.05 -8.90 7.95
CA ARG A 222 -4.47 -7.72 7.22
C ARG A 222 -5.97 -7.69 6.96
N ASP A 223 -6.61 -8.85 6.72
CA ASP A 223 -8.06 -8.93 6.52
C ASP A 223 -8.78 -8.54 7.80
N ILE A 224 -8.29 -8.98 8.98
CA ILE A 224 -8.87 -8.59 10.28
C ILE A 224 -8.76 -7.07 10.49
N PHE A 225 -7.61 -6.46 10.18
CA PHE A 225 -7.48 -5.01 10.29
C PHE A 225 -8.53 -4.26 9.47
N TRP A 226 -8.86 -4.74 8.26
CA TRP A 226 -9.88 -4.12 7.42
C TRP A 226 -11.32 -4.46 7.86
N GLU A 227 -11.57 -5.71 8.27
CA GLU A 227 -12.91 -6.18 8.68
C GLU A 227 -13.33 -5.61 10.02
N GLU A 228 -12.39 -5.43 10.96
CA GLU A 228 -12.63 -4.89 12.30
C GLU A 228 -12.28 -3.40 12.40
N SER A 229 -12.31 -2.67 11.30
CA SER A 229 -12.15 -1.21 11.23
C SER A 229 -13.44 -0.53 10.79
N MET A 230 -13.69 0.65 11.35
CA MET A 230 -14.76 1.52 10.89
C MET A 230 -14.24 2.49 9.85
N HIS A 231 -14.81 2.44 8.65
CA HIS A 231 -14.44 3.30 7.53
C HIS A 231 -15.28 4.57 7.47
N GLY A 232 -15.01 5.49 8.39
CA GLY A 232 -15.74 6.75 8.55
C GLY A 232 -16.36 6.91 9.93
N ILE A 233 -17.43 7.70 10.02
CA ILE A 233 -18.05 8.07 11.32
C ILE A 233 -19.38 7.33 11.59
N TYR A 234 -19.80 6.47 10.70
CA TYR A 234 -21.07 5.75 10.82
C TYR A 234 -20.83 4.28 11.16
N PRO A 235 -21.55 3.71 12.16
CA PRO A 235 -21.41 2.30 12.55
C PRO A 235 -21.63 1.31 11.39
N GLU A 236 -22.44 1.70 10.39
CA GLU A 236 -22.70 0.88 9.20
C GLU A 236 -21.49 0.71 8.28
N ASN A 237 -20.42 1.47 8.52
CA ASN A 237 -19.18 1.44 7.74
C ASN A 237 -18.10 0.56 8.38
N VAL A 238 -18.48 -0.39 9.21
CA VAL A 238 -17.54 -1.42 9.73
C VAL A 238 -17.33 -2.49 8.70
N GLY A 239 -16.05 -2.86 8.51
CA GLY A 239 -15.63 -3.93 7.61
C GLY A 239 -15.65 -3.58 6.13
N VAL A 240 -15.31 -4.56 5.31
CA VAL A 240 -15.26 -4.45 3.85
C VAL A 240 -16.47 -5.15 3.25
N ASN A 241 -17.32 -4.41 2.53
CA ASN A 241 -18.49 -4.98 1.88
C ASN A 241 -18.11 -5.73 0.60
N ALA A 242 -18.08 -7.06 0.68
CA ALA A 242 -18.00 -7.91 -0.49
C ALA A 242 -19.40 -8.10 -1.11
N ARG A 243 -19.64 -7.52 -2.28
CA ARG A 243 -20.90 -7.68 -3.01
C ARG A 243 -20.65 -8.04 -4.46
N LEU A 244 -21.40 -9.02 -4.95
CA LEU A 244 -21.47 -9.28 -6.39
C LEU A 244 -22.49 -8.30 -7.02
N PHE A 245 -22.07 -7.63 -8.08
CA PHE A 245 -22.92 -6.72 -8.82
C PHE A 245 -23.77 -7.50 -9.84
N LYS A 246 -25.01 -7.09 -9.99
CA LYS A 246 -25.90 -7.58 -11.06
C LYS A 246 -25.71 -6.70 -12.29
N ASP A 247 -25.79 -7.33 -13.46
CA ASP A 247 -25.79 -6.64 -14.76
C ASP A 247 -27.00 -5.69 -14.91
#